data_d56b9340a1aebfa5e1e505c43437235f
#
_entry.id   d56b9340a1aebfa5e1e505c43437235f
#
_cell.length_a   1.000
_cell.length_b   1.000
_cell.length_c   1.000
_cell.angle_alpha   90.00
_cell.angle_beta   90.00
_cell.angle_gamma   90.00
#
_symmetry.space_group_name_H-M   'P 1'
#
loop_
_entity.id
_entity.type
_entity.pdbx_description
1 polymer ?
#
loop_
_entity_poly.entity_id
_entity_poly.type
_entity_poly.pdbx_seq_one_letter_code
_entity_poly.pdbx_strand_id
1 'polypeptide(L)'
;MGNWNLPNDEHSFDPNFEDIQTLFLSGRITTMYQLVKRSPTKIAKLLGVNYEAYHNKLSNPEKFTEFQINLMALAFRIDPDIIHNVIQKEIVGKVKDRLKIFYEK
;
A
#
# COMPACT_ATOMS: atom_id res chain seq x y z
N MET A 1 -18.18 2.26 4.92
CA MET A 1 -17.36 2.56 3.80
C MET A 1 -17.35 4.02 3.44
N GLY A 2 -16.21 4.58 3.39
CA GLY A 2 -16.07 5.95 3.04
C GLY A 2 -16.50 6.22 1.62
N ASN A 3 -16.81 7.44 1.38
CA ASN A 3 -17.20 7.88 0.06
C ASN A 3 -15.96 8.30 -0.69
N TRP A 4 -15.49 7.44 -1.59
CA TRP A 4 -14.26 7.69 -2.31
C TRP A 4 -14.50 8.30 -3.66
N ASN A 5 -15.42 9.20 -3.73
CA ASN A 5 -15.61 9.97 -4.92
C ASN A 5 -14.48 10.99 -5.01
N LEU A 6 -13.70 10.89 -6.05
CA LEU A 6 -12.68 11.90 -6.27
C LEU A 6 -13.38 13.20 -6.60
N PRO A 7 -12.89 14.31 -6.04
CA PRO A 7 -13.54 15.59 -6.30
C PRO A 7 -13.43 15.94 -7.77
N ASN A 8 -14.53 15.75 -8.47
CA ASN A 8 -14.72 16.23 -9.81
C ASN A 8 -13.69 15.81 -10.82
N ASP A 9 -12.99 14.75 -10.55
CA ASP A 9 -11.99 14.28 -11.48
C ASP A 9 -11.04 15.38 -11.90
N GLU A 10 -10.69 16.22 -10.94
CA GLU A 10 -9.74 17.28 -11.21
C GLU A 10 -8.44 16.76 -11.74
N HIS A 11 -8.15 15.52 -11.43
CA HIS A 11 -6.94 14.88 -11.89
C HIS A 11 -7.31 13.62 -12.64
N SER A 12 -6.77 13.47 -13.83
CA SER A 12 -6.96 12.26 -14.60
C SER A 12 -6.32 11.10 -13.83
N PHE A 13 -6.92 9.95 -14.01
CA PHE A 13 -6.31 8.73 -13.47
C PHE A 13 -5.00 8.50 -14.22
N ASP A 14 -3.92 8.33 -13.44
CA ASP A 14 -2.60 8.12 -14.02
C ASP A 14 -2.54 6.73 -14.63
N PRO A 15 -2.30 6.61 -15.93
CA PRO A 15 -2.26 5.30 -16.56
C PRO A 15 -1.16 4.38 -16.02
N ASN A 16 -0.15 4.95 -15.39
CA ASN A 16 0.90 4.13 -14.77
C ASN A 16 0.39 3.37 -13.54
N PHE A 17 -0.78 3.75 -13.02
CA PHE A 17 -1.35 3.08 -11.85
C PHE A 17 -2.46 2.10 -12.23
N GLU A 18 -2.75 1.98 -13.51
CA GLU A 18 -3.87 1.13 -13.94
C GLU A 18 -3.63 -0.33 -13.61
N ASP A 19 -2.43 -0.81 -13.84
CA ASP A 19 -2.12 -2.21 -13.53
C ASP A 19 -2.11 -2.44 -12.02
N ILE A 20 -1.68 -1.44 -11.26
CA ILE A 20 -1.70 -1.54 -9.80
C ILE A 20 -3.14 -1.65 -9.31
N GLN A 21 -4.02 -0.81 -9.84
CA GLN A 21 -5.43 -0.87 -9.51
C GLN A 21 -5.99 -2.26 -9.80
N THR A 22 -5.71 -2.78 -10.98
CA THR A 22 -6.20 -4.10 -11.38
C THR A 22 -5.71 -5.19 -10.44
N LEU A 23 -4.43 -5.14 -10.08
CA LEU A 23 -3.85 -6.16 -9.21
C LEU A 23 -4.48 -6.13 -7.82
N PHE A 24 -4.72 -4.94 -7.28
CA PHE A 24 -5.39 -4.85 -5.98
C PHE A 24 -6.82 -5.35 -6.06
N LEU A 25 -7.55 -4.92 -7.08
CA LEU A 25 -8.96 -5.29 -7.19
C LEU A 25 -9.15 -6.78 -7.44
N SER A 26 -8.19 -7.42 -8.10
CA SER A 26 -8.28 -8.85 -8.38
C SER A 26 -7.74 -9.70 -7.23
N GLY A 27 -7.26 -9.08 -6.16
CA GLY A 27 -6.72 -9.80 -5.02
C GLY A 27 -5.34 -10.39 -5.24
N ARG A 28 -4.64 -9.95 -6.26
CA ARG A 28 -3.31 -10.48 -6.56
C ARG A 28 -2.20 -9.86 -5.73
N ILE A 29 -2.45 -8.69 -5.14
CA ILE A 29 -1.47 -8.09 -4.24
C ILE A 29 -1.69 -8.70 -2.86
N THR A 30 -0.75 -9.52 -2.44
CA THR A 30 -0.79 -10.16 -1.13
C THR A 30 0.25 -9.59 -0.18
N THR A 31 1.26 -8.89 -0.72
CA THR A 31 2.23 -8.16 0.10
C THR A 31 2.49 -6.82 -0.56
N MET A 32 2.81 -5.83 0.26
CA MET A 32 3.10 -4.50 -0.28
C MET A 32 4.38 -4.50 -1.10
N TYR A 33 5.30 -5.40 -0.80
CA TYR A 33 6.56 -5.47 -1.53
C TYR A 33 6.35 -5.78 -3.02
N GLN A 34 5.22 -6.35 -3.38
CA GLN A 34 4.92 -6.62 -4.78
C GLN A 34 4.84 -5.35 -5.62
N LEU A 35 4.72 -4.19 -4.99
CA LEU A 35 4.72 -2.92 -5.70
C LEU A 35 6.12 -2.44 -6.08
N VAL A 36 7.16 -3.15 -5.65
CA VAL A 36 8.54 -2.66 -5.79
C VAL A 36 8.94 -2.37 -7.23
N LYS A 37 8.37 -3.08 -8.18
CA LYS A 37 8.70 -2.89 -9.59
C LYS A 37 7.59 -2.19 -10.37
N ARG A 38 6.64 -1.59 -9.67
CA ARG A 38 5.51 -0.95 -10.33
C ARG A 38 5.51 0.53 -10.03
N SER A 39 6.11 1.29 -10.94
CA SER A 39 6.20 2.75 -10.84
C SER A 39 6.71 3.23 -9.49
N PRO A 40 7.81 2.64 -8.98
CA PRO A 40 8.23 2.95 -7.60
C PRO A 40 8.64 4.41 -7.41
N THR A 41 9.31 5.02 -8.40
CA THR A 41 9.72 6.41 -8.29
C THR A 41 8.50 7.32 -8.23
N LYS A 42 7.49 7.01 -9.00
CA LYS A 42 6.29 7.80 -9.05
C LYS A 42 5.51 7.72 -7.74
N ILE A 43 5.43 6.51 -7.18
CA ILE A 43 4.74 6.33 -5.91
C ILE A 43 5.50 7.02 -4.79
N ALA A 44 6.83 6.89 -4.77
CA ALA A 44 7.63 7.58 -3.76
C ALA A 44 7.38 9.08 -3.81
N LYS A 45 7.36 9.63 -5.01
CA LYS A 45 7.08 11.05 -5.19
C LYS A 45 5.69 11.41 -4.69
N LEU A 46 4.70 10.57 -4.98
CA LEU A 46 3.34 10.78 -4.49
C LEU A 46 3.32 10.86 -2.97
N LEU A 47 4.07 10.00 -2.31
CA LEU A 47 4.09 9.94 -0.86
C LEU A 47 5.00 10.99 -0.22
N GLY A 48 5.76 11.71 -1.04
CA GLY A 48 6.66 12.74 -0.51
C GLY A 48 7.90 12.20 0.17
N VAL A 49 8.34 11.02 -0.24
CA VAL A 49 9.54 10.39 0.33
C VAL A 49 10.49 10.03 -0.79
N ASN A 50 11.76 9.76 -0.44
CA ASN A 50 12.70 9.30 -1.46
C ASN A 50 12.48 7.81 -1.73
N TYR A 51 13.12 7.31 -2.78
CA TYR A 51 12.94 5.94 -3.19
C TYR A 51 13.33 4.95 -2.09
N GLU A 52 14.43 5.22 -1.42
CA GLU A 52 14.92 4.31 -0.39
C GLU A 52 13.96 4.22 0.78
N ALA A 53 13.41 5.35 1.21
CA ALA A 53 12.43 5.36 2.28
C ALA A 53 11.17 4.61 1.88
N TYR A 54 10.74 4.78 0.63
CA TYR A 54 9.59 4.04 0.13
C TYR A 54 9.87 2.54 0.11
N HIS A 55 11.04 2.16 -0.40
CA HIS A 55 11.43 0.75 -0.44
C HIS A 55 11.42 0.13 0.95
N ASN A 56 11.90 0.88 1.94
CA ASN A 56 11.89 0.41 3.31
C ASN A 56 10.47 0.19 3.82
N LYS A 57 9.53 1.05 3.44
CA LYS A 57 8.13 0.87 3.83
C LYS A 57 7.51 -0.33 3.14
N LEU A 58 7.90 -0.61 1.90
CA LEU A 58 7.38 -1.81 1.22
C LEU A 58 7.82 -3.08 1.93
N SER A 59 9.04 -3.08 2.46
CA SER A 59 9.56 -4.23 3.20
C SER A 59 9.00 -4.29 4.62
N ASN A 60 8.57 -3.15 5.15
CA ASN A 60 8.06 -3.03 6.51
C ASN A 60 6.77 -2.23 6.46
N PRO A 61 5.69 -2.84 5.97
CA PRO A 61 4.47 -2.09 5.68
C PRO A 61 3.80 -1.46 6.90
N GLU A 62 4.16 -1.90 8.10
CA GLU A 62 3.68 -1.23 9.31
C GLU A 62 4.18 0.20 9.41
N LYS A 63 5.15 0.57 8.59
CA LYS A 63 5.68 1.94 8.58
C LYS A 63 4.89 2.88 7.67
N PHE A 64 3.96 2.37 6.88
CA PHE A 64 3.09 3.26 6.13
C PHE A 64 2.17 3.99 7.10
N THR A 65 2.07 5.30 6.95
CA THR A 65 1.15 6.07 7.76
C THR A 65 -0.24 6.00 7.16
N GLU A 66 -1.23 6.29 7.98
CA GLU A 66 -2.61 6.32 7.50
C GLU A 66 -2.75 7.31 6.35
N PHE A 67 -2.08 8.46 6.46
CA PHE A 67 -2.11 9.47 5.41
C PHE A 67 -1.58 8.91 4.10
N GLN A 68 -0.46 8.17 4.17
CA GLN A 68 0.14 7.60 2.97
C GLN A 68 -0.74 6.53 2.35
N ILE A 69 -1.39 5.73 3.18
CA ILE A 69 -2.30 4.69 2.68
C ILE A 69 -3.45 5.35 1.92
N ASN A 70 -3.98 6.42 2.46
CA ASN A 70 -5.07 7.13 1.79
C ASN A 70 -4.61 7.80 0.50
N LEU A 71 -3.39 8.33 0.48
CA LEU A 71 -2.85 8.90 -0.76
C LEU A 71 -2.78 7.84 -1.85
N MET A 72 -2.24 6.66 -1.50
CA MET A 72 -2.14 5.58 -2.47
C MET A 72 -3.52 5.13 -2.93
N ALA A 73 -4.45 4.97 -2.01
CA ALA A 73 -5.79 4.51 -2.35
C ALA A 73 -6.47 5.47 -3.32
N LEU A 74 -6.36 6.77 -3.06
CA LEU A 74 -6.93 7.77 -3.95
C LEU A 74 -6.26 7.75 -5.31
N ALA A 75 -4.94 7.67 -5.33
CA ALA A 75 -4.20 7.67 -6.59
C ALA A 75 -4.51 6.43 -7.42
N PHE A 76 -4.63 5.28 -6.78
CA PHE A 76 -4.93 4.03 -7.46
C PHE A 76 -6.43 3.84 -7.69
N ARG A 77 -7.25 4.72 -7.13
CA ARG A 77 -8.71 4.67 -7.20
C ARG A 77 -9.28 3.37 -6.69
N ILE A 78 -8.83 2.99 -5.51
CA ILE A 78 -9.33 1.83 -4.81
C ILE A 78 -9.71 2.23 -3.38
N ASP A 79 -10.51 1.38 -2.74
CA ASP A 79 -10.88 1.59 -1.36
C ASP A 79 -9.65 1.40 -0.47
N PRO A 80 -9.35 2.31 0.44
CA PRO A 80 -8.19 2.16 1.32
C PRO A 80 -8.24 0.88 2.16
N ASP A 81 -9.42 0.34 2.40
CA ASP A 81 -9.53 -0.92 3.15
C ASP A 81 -8.81 -2.06 2.43
N ILE A 82 -8.74 -2.00 1.11
CA ILE A 82 -8.03 -3.03 0.35
C ILE A 82 -6.55 -3.01 0.71
N ILE A 83 -5.97 -1.81 0.80
CA ILE A 83 -4.57 -1.67 1.19
C ILE A 83 -4.39 -2.03 2.67
N HIS A 84 -5.30 -1.57 3.52
CA HIS A 84 -5.24 -1.89 4.95
C HIS A 84 -5.24 -3.40 5.17
N ASN A 85 -6.06 -4.12 4.42
CA ASN A 85 -6.15 -5.57 4.59
C ASN A 85 -4.85 -6.27 4.22
N VAL A 86 -4.21 -5.82 3.16
CA VAL A 86 -2.92 -6.39 2.76
C VAL A 86 -1.89 -6.15 3.86
N ILE A 87 -1.80 -4.91 4.33
CA ILE A 87 -0.84 -4.54 5.36
C ILE A 87 -1.13 -5.30 6.66
N GLN A 88 -2.40 -5.40 7.04
CA GLN A 88 -2.78 -6.06 8.29
C GLN A 88 -2.39 -7.53 8.28
N LYS A 89 -2.57 -8.21 7.15
CA LYS A 89 -2.16 -9.61 7.07
C LYS A 89 -0.66 -9.77 7.26
N GLU A 90 0.12 -8.86 6.71
CA GLU A 90 1.57 -8.92 6.90
C GLU A 90 1.95 -8.64 8.35
N ILE A 91 1.29 -7.68 8.97
CA ILE A 91 1.54 -7.35 10.37
C ILE A 91 1.21 -8.54 11.26
N VAL A 92 0.08 -9.19 11.02
CA VAL A 92 -0.32 -10.35 11.80
C VAL A 92 0.73 -11.45 11.71
N GLY A 93 1.28 -11.67 10.51
CA GLY A 93 2.35 -12.65 10.35
C GLY A 93 3.56 -12.33 11.21
N LYS A 94 3.97 -11.06 11.21
CA LYS A 94 5.12 -10.63 12.02
C LYS A 94 4.83 -10.76 13.51
N VAL A 95 3.62 -10.43 13.92
CA VAL A 95 3.22 -10.52 15.33
C VAL A 95 3.27 -11.98 15.79
N LYS A 96 2.76 -12.89 14.96
CA LYS A 96 2.79 -14.30 15.30
C LYS A 96 4.20 -14.82 15.43
N ASP A 97 5.09 -14.42 14.53
CA ASP A 97 6.48 -14.84 14.58
C ASP A 97 7.14 -14.33 15.85
N ARG A 98 6.89 -13.09 16.22
CA ARG A 98 7.47 -12.51 17.41
C ARG A 98 6.97 -13.21 18.67
N LEU A 99 5.68 -13.50 18.74
CA LEU A 99 5.11 -14.20 19.87
C LEU A 99 5.67 -15.60 19.99
N LYS A 100 5.84 -16.28 18.85
CA LYS A 100 6.42 -17.62 18.87
C LYS A 100 7.82 -17.59 19.48
N ILE A 101 8.65 -16.65 19.02
CA ILE A 101 10.00 -16.52 19.56
C ILE A 101 9.95 -16.23 21.05
N PHE A 102 9.06 -15.38 21.48
CA PHE A 102 8.92 -15.01 22.88
C PHE A 102 8.56 -16.22 23.74
N TYR A 103 7.62 -17.02 23.28
CA TYR A 103 7.14 -18.15 24.07
C TYR A 103 8.05 -19.37 24.00
N GLU A 104 8.94 -19.44 23.04
CA GLU A 104 9.86 -20.55 22.93
C GLU A 104 11.09 -20.39 23.80
N LYS A 105 11.20 -19.31 24.51
CA LYS A 105 12.36 -19.10 25.38
C LYS A 105 12.26 -19.89 26.68
#